data_98ac59ee33929ca2cfaca12d66cc3cad
#
_entry.id   98ac59ee33929ca2cfaca12d66cc3cad
#
_cell.length_a   1.000
_cell.length_b   1.000
_cell.length_c   1.000
_cell.angle_alpha   90.00
_cell.angle_beta   90.00
_cell.angle_gamma   90.00
#
_symmetry.space_group_name_H-M   'P 1'
#
loop_
_entity.id
_entity.type
_entity.pdbx_description
1 polymer ?
#
loop_
_entity_poly.entity_id
_entity_poly.type
_entity_poly.pdbx_seq_one_letter_code
_entity_poly.pdbx_strand_id
1 'polypeptide(L)'
;HLLSRRQRQMCIRDRYFVIERGEMWNKILAVLRKKVKAGVEVRVMYDDLGTIYKLPNNYAKQLNKMGIKCVKFNSFVPIMSAVHNNRDHRKMTIIDGKIGFISGLNIADEYINLVSPYGHWKDTGVKIVGDAVKNMILMFLQLYEVQNQKFEDFSLYFPKEVTTIKHSGFVCPYGDGPKYVYNDNVAENVYLNMINQAKNYIWITTPYLIIDNKLRNALCRASRRGVDVRIITPHIPDKKFIFALTRSNYKPLKEAGVKIYEYVKGFIHAKQVLCDDNIAVVGTINFDYRSLLHHFECGVLMYKTDCLKSMKADFEHLFTLTIDMKNYSQNPFMRLM
;
A
#
# COMPACT_ATOMS: atom_id res chain seq x y z
N HIS A 1 -6.28 -29.05 -26.52
CA HIS A 1 -5.69 -29.71 -25.32
C HIS A 1 -4.74 -28.80 -24.50
N LEU A 2 -4.00 -27.87 -25.12
CA LEU A 2 -3.11 -26.94 -24.42
C LEU A 2 -3.87 -25.86 -23.65
N LEU A 3 -4.99 -25.36 -24.17
CA LEU A 3 -5.82 -24.34 -23.52
C LEU A 3 -6.51 -24.85 -22.26
N SER A 4 -6.96 -26.12 -22.23
CA SER A 4 -7.60 -26.73 -21.07
C SER A 4 -6.65 -26.95 -19.89
N ARG A 5 -5.35 -27.14 -20.15
CA ARG A 5 -4.33 -27.23 -19.08
C ARG A 5 -4.04 -25.89 -18.42
N ARG A 6 -4.00 -24.78 -19.18
CA ARG A 6 -3.74 -23.44 -18.60
C ARG A 6 -4.85 -22.95 -17.67
N GLN A 7 -6.10 -23.33 -17.93
CA GLN A 7 -7.26 -22.95 -17.11
C GLN A 7 -7.36 -23.66 -15.75
N ARG A 8 -6.61 -24.73 -15.53
CA ARG A 8 -6.59 -25.51 -14.28
C ARG A 8 -5.36 -25.23 -13.41
N GLN A 9 -4.44 -24.39 -13.86
CA GLN A 9 -3.23 -24.13 -13.08
C GLN A 9 -3.57 -23.17 -11.95
N MET A 10 -3.51 -23.69 -10.71
CA MET A 10 -3.38 -22.86 -9.52
C MET A 10 -2.22 -21.87 -9.77
N CYS A 11 -2.42 -20.63 -9.37
CA CYS A 11 -1.43 -19.59 -9.60
C CYS A 11 -1.27 -18.70 -8.37
N ILE A 12 -0.03 -18.35 -8.09
CA ILE A 12 0.32 -17.35 -7.08
C ILE A 12 1.03 -16.20 -7.78
N ARG A 13 0.60 -14.96 -7.49
CA ARG A 13 1.21 -13.73 -8.01
C ARG A 13 1.52 -12.82 -6.84
N ASP A 14 2.79 -12.63 -6.59
CA ASP A 14 3.32 -11.81 -5.51
C ASP A 14 4.03 -10.58 -6.06
N ARG A 15 3.76 -9.42 -5.46
CA ARG A 15 4.33 -8.16 -5.84
C ARG A 15 4.65 -7.30 -4.62
N TYR A 16 5.92 -6.89 -4.50
CA TYR A 16 6.39 -6.12 -3.36
C TYR A 16 7.43 -5.07 -3.76
N PHE A 17 7.38 -3.91 -3.10
CA PHE A 17 8.40 -2.89 -3.27
C PHE A 17 9.75 -3.33 -2.66
N VAL A 18 9.70 -3.91 -1.45
CA VAL A 18 10.88 -4.45 -0.77
C VAL A 18 10.70 -5.94 -0.53
N ILE A 19 11.69 -6.72 -0.91
CA ILE A 19 11.93 -8.08 -0.41
C ILE A 19 13.34 -8.08 0.20
N GLU A 20 13.45 -8.51 1.45
CA GLU A 20 14.72 -8.63 2.16
C GLU A 20 14.94 -10.05 2.62
N ARG A 21 16.19 -10.51 2.59
CA ARG A 21 16.55 -11.82 3.14
C ARG A 21 16.37 -11.79 4.65
N GLY A 22 15.59 -12.70 5.16
CA GLY A 22 15.25 -12.84 6.57
C GLY A 22 14.33 -14.01 6.79
N GLU A 23 13.84 -14.16 7.99
CA GLU A 23 12.97 -15.29 8.37
C GLU A 23 11.63 -15.22 7.63
N MET A 24 11.02 -14.03 7.53
CA MET A 24 9.76 -13.83 6.81
C MET A 24 9.88 -14.29 5.35
N TRP A 25 10.89 -13.79 4.62
CA TRP A 25 11.08 -14.18 3.22
C TRP A 25 11.42 -15.66 3.07
N ASN A 26 12.27 -16.21 3.93
CA ASN A 26 12.65 -17.63 3.86
C ASN A 26 11.42 -18.55 4.03
N LYS A 27 10.50 -18.24 4.94
CA LYS A 27 9.25 -18.97 5.12
C LYS A 27 8.35 -18.88 3.90
N ILE A 28 8.19 -17.67 3.34
CA ILE A 28 7.40 -17.45 2.12
C ILE A 28 8.02 -18.21 0.95
N LEU A 29 9.33 -18.08 0.72
CA LEU A 29 10.05 -18.75 -0.37
C LEU A 29 9.93 -20.28 -0.28
N ALA A 30 9.99 -20.84 0.93
CA ALA A 30 9.80 -22.27 1.14
C ALA A 30 8.41 -22.72 0.67
N VAL A 31 7.36 -21.96 1.00
CA VAL A 31 5.98 -22.23 0.53
C VAL A 31 5.91 -22.11 -1.00
N LEU A 32 6.44 -21.04 -1.60
CA LEU A 32 6.42 -20.83 -3.05
C LEU A 32 7.12 -21.98 -3.78
N ARG A 33 8.30 -22.42 -3.30
CA ARG A 33 9.02 -23.56 -3.87
C ARG A 33 8.23 -24.87 -3.77
N LYS A 34 7.56 -25.12 -2.63
CA LYS A 34 6.67 -26.28 -2.47
C LYS A 34 5.53 -26.24 -3.48
N LYS A 35 4.94 -25.06 -3.72
CA LYS A 35 3.85 -24.88 -4.69
C LYS A 35 4.33 -25.06 -6.13
N VAL A 36 5.49 -24.54 -6.50
CA VAL A 36 6.13 -24.80 -7.82
C VAL A 36 6.33 -26.30 -8.05
N LYS A 37 6.87 -27.04 -7.06
CA LYS A 37 7.02 -28.49 -7.16
C LYS A 37 5.69 -29.24 -7.33
N ALA A 38 4.60 -28.69 -6.81
CA ALA A 38 3.24 -29.21 -6.97
C ALA A 38 2.57 -28.77 -8.29
N GLY A 39 3.30 -28.14 -9.22
CA GLY A 39 2.79 -27.71 -10.53
C GLY A 39 2.05 -26.38 -10.53
N VAL A 40 2.06 -25.62 -9.42
CA VAL A 40 1.46 -24.28 -9.34
C VAL A 40 2.34 -23.28 -10.08
N GLU A 41 1.75 -22.46 -10.95
CA GLU A 41 2.46 -21.33 -11.54
C GLU A 41 2.67 -20.22 -10.51
N VAL A 42 3.92 -19.89 -10.22
CA VAL A 42 4.28 -18.79 -9.30
C VAL A 42 4.96 -17.68 -10.08
N ARG A 43 4.43 -16.47 -9.98
CA ARG A 43 5.02 -15.22 -10.52
C ARG A 43 5.35 -14.28 -9.39
N VAL A 44 6.57 -13.75 -9.39
CA VAL A 44 7.02 -12.75 -8.42
C VAL A 44 7.53 -11.52 -9.16
N MET A 45 7.15 -10.34 -8.68
CA MET A 45 7.73 -9.09 -9.13
C MET A 45 8.17 -8.25 -7.93
N TYR A 46 9.34 -7.63 -8.01
CA TYR A 46 9.83 -6.70 -7.00
C TYR A 46 10.51 -5.49 -7.62
N ASP A 47 10.50 -4.38 -6.91
CA ASP A 47 11.15 -3.15 -7.34
C ASP A 47 12.67 -3.25 -7.17
N ASP A 48 13.45 -2.93 -8.20
CA ASP A 48 14.91 -3.08 -8.16
C ASP A 48 15.56 -2.08 -7.19
N LEU A 49 15.11 -0.82 -7.15
CA LEU A 49 15.65 0.18 -6.23
C LEU A 49 15.28 -0.13 -4.77
N GLY A 50 14.06 -0.61 -4.53
CA GLY A 50 13.62 -1.00 -3.19
C GLY A 50 14.42 -2.16 -2.60
N THR A 51 15.08 -2.97 -3.45
CA THR A 51 15.80 -4.18 -3.04
C THR A 51 17.32 -4.10 -3.26
N ILE A 52 17.84 -3.00 -3.80
CA ILE A 52 19.22 -2.89 -4.29
C ILE A 52 20.31 -3.26 -3.26
N TYR A 53 20.09 -2.97 -1.99
CA TYR A 53 21.01 -3.34 -0.89
C TYR A 53 20.53 -4.54 -0.06
N LYS A 54 19.39 -5.15 -0.43
CA LYS A 54 18.70 -6.19 0.33
C LYS A 54 18.77 -7.57 -0.34
N LEU A 55 18.88 -7.57 -1.66
CA LEU A 55 18.99 -8.77 -2.47
C LEU A 55 20.20 -8.72 -3.41
N PRO A 56 20.80 -9.87 -3.75
CA PRO A 56 21.85 -9.94 -4.79
C PRO A 56 21.32 -9.47 -6.15
N ASN A 57 22.17 -8.82 -6.95
CA ASN A 57 21.79 -8.32 -8.29
C ASN A 57 21.19 -9.40 -9.22
N ASN A 58 21.61 -10.65 -9.06
CA ASN A 58 21.12 -11.78 -9.87
C ASN A 58 19.96 -12.56 -9.22
N TYR A 59 19.31 -12.00 -8.19
CA TYR A 59 18.32 -12.73 -7.38
C TYR A 59 17.11 -13.19 -8.20
N ALA A 60 16.60 -12.36 -9.11
CA ALA A 60 15.55 -12.78 -10.04
C ALA A 60 15.96 -14.01 -10.86
N LYS A 61 17.22 -14.08 -11.33
CA LYS A 61 17.74 -15.28 -12.02
C LYS A 61 17.78 -16.50 -11.10
N GLN A 62 18.09 -16.31 -9.81
CA GLN A 62 18.07 -17.40 -8.83
C GLN A 62 16.65 -17.94 -8.62
N LEU A 63 15.63 -17.07 -8.48
CA LEU A 63 14.23 -17.46 -8.38
C LEU A 63 13.74 -18.19 -9.63
N ASN A 64 14.11 -17.68 -10.81
CA ASN A 64 13.76 -18.35 -12.09
C ASN A 64 14.35 -19.77 -12.19
N LYS A 65 15.58 -20.00 -11.72
CA LYS A 65 16.17 -21.35 -11.63
C LYS A 65 15.40 -22.28 -10.69
N MET A 66 14.68 -21.74 -9.71
CA MET A 66 13.81 -22.50 -8.79
C MET A 66 12.42 -22.76 -9.37
N GLY A 67 12.14 -22.32 -10.63
CA GLY A 67 10.84 -22.43 -11.27
C GLY A 67 9.85 -21.31 -10.93
N ILE A 68 10.28 -20.30 -10.17
CA ILE A 68 9.48 -19.11 -9.86
C ILE A 68 9.72 -18.07 -10.95
N LYS A 69 8.69 -17.72 -11.72
CA LYS A 69 8.76 -16.70 -12.80
C LYS A 69 8.95 -15.32 -12.19
N CYS A 70 10.17 -14.84 -12.10
CA CYS A 70 10.52 -13.60 -11.43
C CYS A 70 11.01 -12.54 -12.41
N VAL A 71 10.50 -11.31 -12.25
CA VAL A 71 10.97 -10.11 -12.96
C VAL A 71 11.27 -8.99 -11.97
N LYS A 72 12.25 -8.14 -12.32
CA LYS A 72 12.55 -6.90 -11.60
C LYS A 72 11.81 -5.75 -12.26
N PHE A 73 11.18 -4.90 -11.47
CA PHE A 73 10.56 -3.68 -11.97
C PHE A 73 11.59 -2.55 -12.03
N ASN A 74 11.65 -1.86 -13.18
CA ASN A 74 12.44 -0.66 -13.44
C ASN A 74 13.88 -0.77 -12.91
N SER A 75 14.67 -1.62 -13.58
CA SER A 75 16.08 -1.86 -13.21
C SER A 75 16.84 -0.55 -13.05
N PHE A 76 17.54 -0.43 -11.92
CA PHE A 76 18.30 0.78 -11.60
C PHE A 76 19.49 0.93 -12.54
N VAL A 77 19.53 2.05 -13.26
CA VAL A 77 20.67 2.48 -14.06
C VAL A 77 21.16 3.80 -13.46
N PRO A 78 22.44 3.98 -13.15
CA PRO A 78 22.97 5.18 -12.49
C PRO A 78 23.07 6.39 -13.45
N ILE A 79 21.94 6.75 -14.06
CA ILE A 79 21.79 7.94 -14.92
C ILE A 79 20.74 8.82 -14.27
N MET A 80 20.97 10.12 -14.17
CA MET A 80 19.98 11.08 -13.67
C MET A 80 18.80 11.17 -14.64
N SER A 81 17.70 10.50 -14.32
CA SER A 81 16.44 10.54 -15.06
C SER A 81 15.24 10.64 -14.13
N ALA A 82 14.29 11.50 -14.47
CA ALA A 82 13.03 11.62 -13.72
C ALA A 82 12.25 10.29 -13.64
N VAL A 83 12.42 9.42 -14.64
CA VAL A 83 11.81 8.07 -14.69
C VAL A 83 12.25 7.18 -13.52
N HIS A 84 13.42 7.43 -12.94
CA HIS A 84 13.87 6.68 -11.75
C HIS A 84 13.03 6.93 -10.50
N ASN A 85 12.27 8.04 -10.44
CA ASN A 85 11.32 8.31 -9.36
C ASN A 85 10.05 7.45 -9.46
N ASN A 86 9.77 6.86 -10.63
CA ASN A 86 8.58 6.06 -10.86
C ASN A 86 8.83 4.63 -10.40
N ARG A 87 8.53 4.37 -9.14
CA ARG A 87 8.75 3.07 -8.50
C ARG A 87 7.44 2.32 -8.33
N ASP A 88 7.53 0.99 -8.29
CA ASP A 88 6.38 0.15 -8.01
C ASP A 88 6.24 -0.10 -6.51
N HIS A 89 5.43 0.74 -5.87
CA HIS A 89 5.23 0.68 -4.41
C HIS A 89 4.06 -0.22 -3.99
N ARG A 90 3.43 -0.94 -4.93
CA ARG A 90 2.33 -1.86 -4.64
C ARG A 90 2.81 -3.09 -3.87
N LYS A 91 1.98 -3.57 -2.96
CA LYS A 91 2.19 -4.79 -2.19
C LYS A 91 0.92 -5.61 -2.26
N MET A 92 0.97 -6.68 -3.05
CA MET A 92 -0.19 -7.54 -3.27
C MET A 92 0.21 -9.00 -3.48
N THR A 93 -0.67 -9.88 -3.04
CA THR A 93 -0.62 -11.32 -3.32
C THR A 93 -1.95 -11.75 -3.91
N ILE A 94 -1.94 -12.51 -4.98
CA ILE A 94 -3.13 -13.05 -5.64
C ILE A 94 -2.99 -14.56 -5.75
N ILE A 95 -4.01 -15.28 -5.29
CA ILE A 95 -4.05 -16.74 -5.30
C ILE A 95 -5.24 -17.19 -6.13
N ASP A 96 -4.96 -17.97 -7.18
CA ASP A 96 -5.92 -18.59 -8.10
C ASP A 96 -6.92 -17.61 -8.76
N GLY A 97 -6.63 -16.32 -8.73
CA GLY A 97 -7.54 -15.28 -9.19
C GLY A 97 -8.80 -15.13 -8.34
N LYS A 98 -8.91 -15.84 -7.23
CA LYS A 98 -10.07 -15.90 -6.34
C LYS A 98 -9.85 -15.17 -5.02
N ILE A 99 -8.62 -15.14 -4.53
CA ILE A 99 -8.23 -14.52 -3.27
C ILE A 99 -7.14 -13.51 -3.55
N GLY A 100 -7.29 -12.32 -3.02
CA GLY A 100 -6.30 -11.25 -3.08
C GLY A 100 -5.98 -10.68 -1.70
N PHE A 101 -4.75 -10.21 -1.54
CA PHE A 101 -4.30 -9.45 -0.37
C PHE A 101 -3.66 -8.16 -0.85
N ILE A 102 -4.03 -7.04 -0.26
CA ILE A 102 -3.37 -5.74 -0.41
C ILE A 102 -3.04 -5.22 0.98
N SER A 103 -1.81 -4.73 1.17
CA SER A 103 -1.36 -4.22 2.47
C SER A 103 -0.30 -3.14 2.33
N GLY A 104 0.05 -2.47 3.43
CA GLY A 104 1.24 -1.64 3.52
C GLY A 104 2.55 -2.43 3.65
N LEU A 105 2.46 -3.72 4.02
CA LEU A 105 3.58 -4.60 4.37
C LEU A 105 4.50 -4.87 3.17
N ASN A 106 5.80 -4.68 3.36
CA ASN A 106 6.81 -5.31 2.53
C ASN A 106 7.23 -6.67 3.14
N ILE A 107 8.13 -7.37 2.46
CA ILE A 107 8.66 -8.64 2.95
C ILE A 107 10.03 -8.40 3.58
N ALA A 108 10.04 -8.14 4.88
CA ALA A 108 11.23 -8.03 5.73
C ALA A 108 10.82 -8.28 7.18
N ASP A 109 11.79 -8.63 8.02
CA ASP A 109 11.53 -9.11 9.38
C ASP A 109 11.01 -8.02 10.32
N GLU A 110 11.28 -6.74 10.05
CA GLU A 110 10.71 -5.61 10.79
C GLU A 110 9.18 -5.51 10.64
N TYR A 111 8.61 -5.87 9.49
CA TYR A 111 7.16 -5.80 9.26
C TYR A 111 6.35 -6.83 10.06
N ILE A 112 7.02 -7.85 10.57
CA ILE A 112 6.40 -8.88 11.44
C ILE A 112 6.92 -8.82 12.88
N ASN A 113 7.61 -7.73 13.23
CA ASN A 113 8.16 -7.47 14.56
C ASN A 113 9.15 -8.55 15.07
N LEU A 114 9.85 -9.26 14.19
CA LEU A 114 10.97 -10.13 14.57
C LEU A 114 12.22 -9.29 14.92
N VAL A 115 12.36 -8.14 14.28
CA VAL A 115 13.34 -7.11 14.61
C VAL A 115 12.60 -5.79 14.77
N SER A 116 13.08 -4.92 15.65
CA SER A 116 12.36 -3.70 16.02
C SER A 116 13.24 -2.44 15.97
N PRO A 117 13.84 -2.10 14.79
CA PRO A 117 14.77 -0.98 14.70
C PRO A 117 14.10 0.38 15.00
N TYR A 118 12.77 0.45 14.85
CA TYR A 118 11.94 1.64 15.09
C TYR A 118 10.83 1.40 16.11
N GLY A 119 11.03 0.45 17.05
CA GLY A 119 9.99 -0.02 17.96
C GLY A 119 8.99 -0.93 17.27
N HIS A 120 7.77 -1.03 17.81
CA HIS A 120 6.71 -1.87 17.25
C HIS A 120 6.28 -1.35 15.87
N TRP A 121 6.33 -2.23 14.86
CA TRP A 121 5.85 -1.94 13.51
C TRP A 121 4.36 -2.23 13.41
N LYS A 122 3.55 -1.21 13.14
CA LYS A 122 2.10 -1.34 12.93
C LYS A 122 1.77 -1.13 11.46
N ASP A 123 1.15 -2.11 10.85
CA ASP A 123 0.66 -2.01 9.47
C ASP A 123 -0.77 -2.52 9.34
N THR A 124 -1.36 -2.40 8.16
CA THR A 124 -2.74 -2.83 7.85
C THR A 124 -2.80 -3.47 6.49
N GLY A 125 -3.66 -4.48 6.35
CA GLY A 125 -3.95 -5.13 5.10
C GLY A 125 -5.38 -5.64 5.03
N VAL A 126 -5.84 -5.93 3.81
CA VAL A 126 -7.16 -6.51 3.57
C VAL A 126 -7.05 -7.77 2.72
N LYS A 127 -7.85 -8.79 3.06
CA LYS A 127 -8.11 -9.97 2.26
C LYS A 127 -9.38 -9.74 1.45
N ILE A 128 -9.31 -9.98 0.16
CA ILE A 128 -10.41 -9.83 -0.79
C ILE A 128 -10.70 -11.20 -1.38
N VAL A 129 -11.98 -11.53 -1.53
CA VAL A 129 -12.41 -12.79 -2.14
C VAL A 129 -13.52 -12.51 -3.15
N GLY A 130 -13.47 -13.13 -4.32
CA GLY A 130 -14.47 -13.01 -5.37
C GLY A 130 -14.07 -12.07 -6.51
N ASP A 131 -15.05 -11.48 -7.19
CA ASP A 131 -14.87 -10.78 -8.46
C ASP A 131 -13.94 -9.57 -8.41
N ALA A 132 -13.89 -8.87 -7.28
CA ALA A 132 -13.00 -7.73 -7.10
C ALA A 132 -11.50 -8.08 -7.28
N VAL A 133 -11.14 -9.36 -7.13
CA VAL A 133 -9.76 -9.85 -7.36
C VAL A 133 -9.36 -9.72 -8.83
N LYS A 134 -10.29 -9.67 -9.78
CA LYS A 134 -10.00 -9.45 -11.21
C LYS A 134 -9.23 -8.13 -11.43
N ASN A 135 -9.59 -7.07 -10.73
CA ASN A 135 -8.87 -5.80 -10.81
C ASN A 135 -7.41 -5.94 -10.33
N MET A 136 -7.18 -6.75 -9.32
CA MET A 136 -5.82 -7.03 -8.83
C MET A 136 -5.00 -7.81 -9.87
N ILE A 137 -5.62 -8.77 -10.56
CA ILE A 137 -4.97 -9.52 -11.66
C ILE A 137 -4.53 -8.54 -12.75
N LEU A 138 -5.42 -7.64 -13.18
CA LEU A 138 -5.11 -6.64 -14.19
C LEU A 138 -3.94 -5.73 -13.74
N MET A 139 -3.99 -5.20 -12.51
CA MET A 139 -2.93 -4.38 -11.95
C MET A 139 -1.57 -5.11 -11.89
N PHE A 140 -1.58 -6.41 -11.64
CA PHE A 140 -0.36 -7.21 -11.64
C PHE A 140 0.16 -7.42 -13.06
N LEU A 141 -0.70 -7.95 -13.95
CA LEU A 141 -0.29 -8.39 -15.28
C LEU A 141 0.18 -7.22 -16.15
N GLN A 142 -0.49 -6.08 -16.12
CA GLN A 142 -0.10 -4.90 -16.91
C GLN A 142 1.38 -4.56 -16.78
N LEU A 143 1.91 -4.47 -15.56
CA LEU A 143 3.33 -4.14 -15.38
C LEU A 143 4.24 -5.37 -15.48
N TYR A 144 3.74 -6.56 -15.12
CA TYR A 144 4.52 -7.79 -15.27
C TYR A 144 4.84 -8.06 -16.74
N GLU A 145 3.88 -7.87 -17.64
CA GLU A 145 4.07 -8.06 -19.07
C GLU A 145 5.01 -7.05 -19.70
N VAL A 146 4.88 -5.78 -19.32
CA VAL A 146 5.80 -4.73 -19.77
C VAL A 146 7.25 -5.08 -19.41
N GLN A 147 7.49 -5.54 -18.17
CA GLN A 147 8.83 -5.93 -17.72
C GLN A 147 9.33 -7.24 -18.35
N ASN A 148 8.42 -8.15 -18.64
CA ASN A 148 8.74 -9.47 -19.21
C ASN A 148 8.75 -9.47 -20.74
N GLN A 149 8.29 -8.37 -21.38
CA GLN A 149 8.15 -8.18 -22.84
C GLN A 149 7.34 -9.31 -23.52
N LYS A 150 6.34 -9.85 -22.83
CA LYS A 150 5.43 -10.89 -23.31
C LYS A 150 4.01 -10.48 -22.97
N PHE A 151 3.20 -10.33 -24.02
CA PHE A 151 1.80 -9.98 -23.87
C PHE A 151 0.95 -11.26 -23.93
N GLU A 152 0.06 -11.41 -22.97
CA GLU A 152 -0.81 -12.56 -22.81
C GLU A 152 -2.27 -12.10 -22.77
N ASP A 153 -3.20 -12.95 -23.15
CA ASP A 153 -4.62 -12.67 -22.96
C ASP A 153 -4.98 -12.74 -21.47
N PHE A 154 -5.32 -11.63 -20.88
CA PHE A 154 -5.64 -11.52 -19.44
C PHE A 154 -6.88 -12.32 -19.05
N SER A 155 -7.82 -12.56 -19.98
CA SER A 155 -9.02 -13.35 -19.73
C SER A 155 -8.71 -14.77 -19.29
N LEU A 156 -7.55 -15.31 -19.69
CA LEU A 156 -7.07 -16.65 -19.31
C LEU A 156 -6.79 -16.77 -17.81
N TYR A 157 -6.62 -15.65 -17.10
CA TYR A 157 -6.31 -15.62 -15.68
C TYR A 157 -7.51 -15.34 -14.79
N PHE A 158 -8.67 -15.03 -15.38
CA PHE A 158 -9.89 -14.85 -14.64
C PHE A 158 -10.51 -16.20 -14.28
N PRO A 159 -10.94 -16.40 -13.03
CA PRO A 159 -11.64 -17.62 -12.66
C PRO A 159 -12.96 -17.73 -13.44
N LYS A 160 -13.24 -18.94 -13.94
CA LYS A 160 -14.52 -19.21 -14.62
C LYS A 160 -15.71 -19.18 -13.65
N GLU A 161 -15.48 -19.66 -12.45
CA GLU A 161 -16.46 -19.68 -11.38
C GLU A 161 -16.15 -18.59 -10.38
N VAL A 162 -17.10 -17.73 -10.17
CA VAL A 162 -17.04 -16.69 -9.15
C VAL A 162 -17.36 -17.31 -7.79
N THR A 163 -16.45 -17.14 -6.83
CA THR A 163 -16.74 -17.51 -5.46
C THR A 163 -17.67 -16.46 -4.88
N THR A 164 -18.97 -16.77 -4.82
CA THR A 164 -19.94 -15.94 -4.11
C THR A 164 -19.81 -16.15 -2.61
N ILE A 165 -19.51 -15.06 -1.90
CA ILE A 165 -19.54 -15.02 -0.43
C ILE A 165 -20.69 -14.11 -0.05
N LYS A 166 -21.43 -14.49 0.99
CA LYS A 166 -22.42 -13.58 1.59
C LYS A 166 -21.65 -12.34 2.08
N HIS A 167 -22.00 -11.19 1.56
CA HIS A 167 -21.32 -9.94 1.86
C HIS A 167 -22.32 -8.79 1.96
N SER A 168 -21.91 -7.72 2.64
CA SER A 168 -22.53 -6.41 2.61
C SER A 168 -21.64 -5.44 1.81
N GLY A 169 -22.25 -4.41 1.23
CA GLY A 169 -21.56 -3.31 0.58
C GLY A 169 -20.75 -3.68 -0.67
N PHE A 170 -19.76 -2.86 -0.98
CA PHE A 170 -18.96 -2.94 -2.21
C PHE A 170 -17.46 -2.83 -1.90
N VAL A 171 -16.67 -3.54 -2.69
CA VAL A 171 -15.21 -3.53 -2.61
C VAL A 171 -14.63 -3.27 -4.00
N CYS A 172 -13.79 -2.25 -4.12
CA CYS A 172 -13.15 -1.87 -5.38
C CYS A 172 -11.64 -1.72 -5.19
N PRO A 173 -10.83 -2.73 -5.53
CA PRO A 173 -9.40 -2.55 -5.69
C PRO A 173 -9.12 -1.63 -6.88
N TYR A 174 -8.26 -0.64 -6.68
CA TYR A 174 -7.86 0.30 -7.72
C TYR A 174 -6.34 0.52 -7.71
N GLY A 175 -5.81 0.87 -8.86
CA GLY A 175 -4.41 1.27 -9.04
C GLY A 175 -4.29 2.75 -9.31
N ASP A 176 -3.12 3.28 -9.01
CA ASP A 176 -2.68 4.61 -9.40
C ASP A 176 -1.25 4.55 -9.91
N GLY A 177 -0.80 5.60 -10.57
CA GLY A 177 0.56 5.66 -11.09
C GLY A 177 0.92 7.02 -11.66
N PRO A 178 2.15 7.15 -12.20
CA PRO A 178 2.63 8.40 -12.77
C PRO A 178 1.67 8.96 -13.83
N LYS A 179 1.50 10.28 -13.85
CA LYS A 179 0.55 10.99 -14.70
C LYS A 179 0.68 10.68 -16.20
N TYR A 180 1.85 10.30 -16.68
CA TYR A 180 2.04 9.89 -18.08
C TYR A 180 1.51 8.48 -18.40
N VAL A 181 1.14 7.70 -17.39
CA VAL A 181 0.50 6.38 -17.51
C VAL A 181 -1.00 6.48 -17.22
N TYR A 182 -1.37 7.28 -16.23
CA TYR A 182 -2.75 7.54 -15.82
C TYR A 182 -3.07 9.02 -16.05
N ASN A 183 -4.16 9.32 -16.74
CA ASN A 183 -4.55 10.70 -17.04
C ASN A 183 -4.95 11.48 -15.78
N ASP A 184 -5.42 10.79 -14.75
CA ASP A 184 -5.85 11.35 -13.47
C ASP A 184 -5.06 10.78 -12.29
N ASN A 185 -4.93 11.58 -11.23
CA ASN A 185 -4.40 11.11 -9.94
C ASN A 185 -5.53 10.42 -9.18
N VAL A 186 -5.75 9.14 -9.44
CA VAL A 186 -6.89 8.36 -8.92
C VAL A 186 -6.89 8.34 -7.39
N ALA A 187 -5.73 8.10 -6.77
CA ALA A 187 -5.60 8.04 -5.31
C ALA A 187 -5.90 9.38 -4.65
N GLU A 188 -5.34 10.48 -5.18
CA GLU A 188 -5.62 11.82 -4.68
C GLU A 188 -7.11 12.14 -4.77
N ASN A 189 -7.75 11.82 -5.90
CA ASN A 189 -9.17 12.05 -6.12
C ASN A 189 -10.05 11.22 -5.17
N VAL A 190 -9.71 9.96 -4.92
CA VAL A 190 -10.40 9.13 -3.92
C VAL A 190 -10.32 9.76 -2.54
N TYR A 191 -9.14 10.19 -2.09
CA TYR A 191 -8.97 10.83 -0.79
C TYR A 191 -9.71 12.17 -0.70
N LEU A 192 -9.63 13.02 -1.73
CA LEU A 192 -10.35 14.28 -1.79
C LEU A 192 -11.87 14.07 -1.71
N ASN A 193 -12.41 13.08 -2.43
CA ASN A 193 -13.82 12.75 -2.39
C ASN A 193 -14.25 12.29 -0.98
N MET A 194 -13.49 11.42 -0.33
CA MET A 194 -13.77 10.99 1.05
C MET A 194 -13.77 12.16 2.03
N ILE A 195 -12.75 13.02 1.98
CA ILE A 195 -12.63 14.21 2.85
C ILE A 195 -13.78 15.19 2.62
N ASN A 196 -14.15 15.43 1.36
CA ASN A 196 -15.21 16.38 1.02
C ASN A 196 -16.61 15.86 1.41
N GLN A 197 -16.85 14.55 1.35
CA GLN A 197 -18.13 13.91 1.69
C GLN A 197 -18.29 13.63 3.19
N ALA A 198 -17.19 13.67 3.97
CA ALA A 198 -17.22 13.42 5.41
C ALA A 198 -18.20 14.37 6.11
N LYS A 199 -19.06 13.80 6.98
CA LYS A 199 -20.09 14.54 7.74
C LYS A 199 -19.78 14.54 9.24
N ASN A 200 -19.38 13.40 9.79
CA ASN A 200 -19.15 13.25 11.23
C ASN A 200 -17.64 13.14 11.53
N TYR A 201 -16.93 12.23 10.86
CA TYR A 201 -15.51 12.06 11.08
C TYR A 201 -14.76 11.49 9.87
N ILE A 202 -13.47 11.77 9.81
CA ILE A 202 -12.50 11.08 8.96
C ILE A 202 -11.21 10.85 9.73
N TRP A 203 -10.80 9.58 9.85
CA TRP A 203 -9.60 9.14 10.54
C TRP A 203 -8.60 8.55 9.58
N ILE A 204 -7.35 8.94 9.71
CA ILE A 204 -6.28 8.64 8.75
C ILE A 204 -5.06 8.13 9.51
N THR A 205 -4.44 7.04 9.01
CA THR A 205 -3.06 6.69 9.37
C THR A 205 -2.16 6.80 8.17
N THR A 206 -0.98 7.36 8.34
CA THR A 206 0.05 7.44 7.30
C THR A 206 1.45 7.56 7.92
N PRO A 207 2.46 6.87 7.38
CA PRO A 207 3.84 7.03 7.87
C PRO A 207 4.43 8.39 7.53
N TYR A 208 3.95 9.03 6.45
CA TYR A 208 4.44 10.32 5.98
C TYR A 208 3.26 11.23 5.67
N LEU A 209 3.31 12.47 6.19
CA LEU A 209 2.29 13.49 5.97
C LEU A 209 2.94 14.68 5.25
N ILE A 210 3.16 14.54 3.94
CA ILE A 210 3.81 15.55 3.08
C ILE A 210 2.88 15.83 1.91
N ILE A 211 1.76 16.49 2.22
CA ILE A 211 0.64 16.71 1.33
C ILE A 211 0.72 18.04 0.59
N ASP A 212 0.08 18.09 -0.57
CA ASP A 212 -0.09 19.31 -1.35
C ASP A 212 -1.15 20.27 -0.77
N ASN A 213 -1.30 21.40 -1.43
CA ASN A 213 -2.29 22.40 -1.03
C ASN A 213 -3.73 21.92 -1.17
N LYS A 214 -4.03 21.03 -2.13
CA LYS A 214 -5.40 20.55 -2.35
C LYS A 214 -5.87 19.69 -1.17
N LEU A 215 -5.09 18.64 -0.83
CA LEU A 215 -5.39 17.77 0.31
C LEU A 215 -5.38 18.54 1.63
N ARG A 216 -4.38 19.41 1.85
CA ARG A 216 -4.31 20.24 3.06
C ARG A 216 -5.56 21.10 3.20
N ASN A 217 -5.95 21.81 2.13
CA ASN A 217 -7.13 22.68 2.16
C ASN A 217 -8.42 21.88 2.33
N ALA A 218 -8.53 20.69 1.76
CA ALA A 218 -9.68 19.81 1.95
C ALA A 218 -9.82 19.38 3.42
N LEU A 219 -8.74 18.92 4.06
CA LEU A 219 -8.71 18.54 5.48
C LEU A 219 -9.07 19.71 6.39
N CYS A 220 -8.48 20.90 6.13
CA CYS A 220 -8.80 22.12 6.87
C CYS A 220 -10.27 22.51 6.74
N ARG A 221 -10.82 22.45 5.52
CA ARG A 221 -12.25 22.74 5.29
C ARG A 221 -13.17 21.74 5.97
N ALA A 222 -12.83 20.44 5.93
CA ALA A 222 -13.60 19.41 6.61
C ALA A 222 -13.65 19.68 8.12
N SER A 223 -12.51 19.96 8.74
CA SER A 223 -12.44 20.29 10.17
C SER A 223 -13.24 21.53 10.52
N ARG A 224 -13.14 22.63 9.72
CA ARG A 224 -13.91 23.86 9.92
C ARG A 224 -15.43 23.66 9.75
N ARG A 225 -15.86 22.66 9.00
CA ARG A 225 -17.29 22.24 8.89
C ARG A 225 -17.77 21.47 10.11
N GLY A 226 -16.92 21.18 11.10
CA GLY A 226 -17.25 20.41 12.29
C GLY A 226 -16.97 18.92 12.18
N VAL A 227 -16.35 18.44 11.08
CA VAL A 227 -15.93 17.04 10.93
C VAL A 227 -14.77 16.75 11.89
N ASP A 228 -14.84 15.65 12.62
CA ASP A 228 -13.75 15.17 13.48
C ASP A 228 -12.61 14.55 12.63
N VAL A 229 -11.70 15.41 12.19
CA VAL A 229 -10.53 14.99 11.37
C VAL A 229 -9.39 14.60 12.30
N ARG A 230 -8.98 13.32 12.24
CA ARG A 230 -7.85 12.79 13.03
C ARG A 230 -6.81 12.15 12.13
N ILE A 231 -5.54 12.43 12.39
CA ILE A 231 -4.41 11.87 11.64
C ILE A 231 -3.42 11.26 12.63
N ILE A 232 -3.03 10.01 12.41
CA ILE A 232 -2.00 9.32 13.20
C ILE A 232 -0.76 9.14 12.32
N THR A 233 0.39 9.59 12.84
CA THR A 233 1.71 9.45 12.22
C THR A 233 2.68 8.75 13.18
N PRO A 234 3.86 8.28 12.75
CA PRO A 234 4.87 7.71 13.64
C PRO A 234 5.40 8.73 14.65
N HIS A 235 5.74 8.26 15.88
CA HIS A 235 6.52 9.04 16.84
C HIS A 235 8.03 8.78 16.68
N ILE A 236 8.40 7.54 16.37
CA ILE A 236 9.79 7.13 16.12
C ILE A 236 10.04 7.12 14.60
N PRO A 237 10.95 7.96 14.07
CA PRO A 237 11.15 8.06 12.62
C PRO A 237 12.05 6.97 12.07
N ASP A 238 11.73 6.50 10.86
CA ASP A 238 12.65 5.71 10.02
C ASP A 238 13.69 6.60 9.32
N LYS A 239 13.31 7.85 8.99
CA LYS A 239 14.12 8.86 8.31
C LYS A 239 13.92 10.23 8.94
N LYS A 240 14.94 10.74 9.63
CA LYS A 240 14.87 12.01 10.39
C LYS A 240 14.42 13.20 9.54
N PHE A 241 14.93 13.32 8.30
CA PHE A 241 14.56 14.42 7.39
C PHE A 241 13.07 14.35 6.97
N ILE A 242 12.58 13.18 6.57
CA ILE A 242 11.18 12.96 6.19
C ILE A 242 10.24 13.21 7.38
N PHE A 243 10.68 12.84 8.57
CA PHE A 243 9.94 13.11 9.80
C PHE A 243 9.83 14.62 10.09
N ALA A 244 10.91 15.37 9.88
CA ALA A 244 10.88 16.83 9.99
C ALA A 244 9.89 17.47 9.00
N LEU A 245 9.88 16.99 7.74
CA LEU A 245 8.92 17.42 6.72
C LEU A 245 7.48 17.04 7.11
N THR A 246 7.23 15.83 7.64
CA THR A 246 5.93 15.44 8.15
C THR A 246 5.44 16.42 9.22
N ARG A 247 6.27 16.70 10.21
CA ARG A 247 5.93 17.62 11.31
C ARG A 247 5.74 19.08 10.86
N SER A 248 6.37 19.50 9.75
CA SER A 248 6.17 20.86 9.20
C SER A 248 4.73 21.09 8.72
N ASN A 249 4.02 20.03 8.33
CA ASN A 249 2.62 20.08 7.93
C ASN A 249 1.62 20.15 9.11
N TYR A 250 2.07 19.93 10.35
CA TYR A 250 1.16 19.91 11.51
C TYR A 250 0.55 21.27 11.80
N LYS A 251 1.34 22.34 11.75
CA LYS A 251 0.89 23.68 12.16
C LYS A 251 -0.37 24.14 11.40
N PRO A 252 -0.39 24.21 10.06
CA PRO A 252 -1.56 24.68 9.32
C PRO A 252 -2.79 23.80 9.50
N LEU A 253 -2.62 22.49 9.70
CA LEU A 253 -3.70 21.55 9.96
C LEU A 253 -4.29 21.76 11.36
N LYS A 254 -3.43 21.88 12.39
CA LYS A 254 -3.85 22.13 13.78
C LYS A 254 -4.58 23.47 13.93
N GLU A 255 -4.09 24.53 13.28
CA GLU A 255 -4.73 25.86 13.27
C GLU A 255 -6.14 25.81 12.66
N ALA A 256 -6.43 24.84 11.80
CA ALA A 256 -7.75 24.59 11.26
C ALA A 256 -8.63 23.65 12.10
N GLY A 257 -8.10 23.12 13.23
CA GLY A 257 -8.80 22.20 14.13
C GLY A 257 -8.60 20.72 13.85
N VAL A 258 -7.74 20.35 12.89
CA VAL A 258 -7.37 18.94 12.65
C VAL A 258 -6.58 18.41 13.84
N LYS A 259 -6.97 17.25 14.36
CA LYS A 259 -6.30 16.58 15.48
C LYS A 259 -5.21 15.67 14.96
N ILE A 260 -3.98 15.87 15.42
CA ILE A 260 -2.81 15.09 15.01
C ILE A 260 -2.28 14.31 16.21
N TYR A 261 -2.03 13.05 15.98
CA TYR A 261 -1.54 12.09 16.96
C TYR A 261 -0.27 11.44 16.47
N GLU A 262 0.65 11.11 17.39
CA GLU A 262 1.83 10.32 17.07
C GLU A 262 1.81 8.99 17.83
N TYR A 263 2.00 7.88 17.11
CA TYR A 263 2.03 6.52 17.63
C TYR A 263 3.31 6.26 18.43
N VAL A 264 3.22 6.10 19.75
CA VAL A 264 4.38 6.08 20.66
C VAL A 264 5.08 4.72 20.77
N LYS A 265 4.41 3.63 20.39
CA LYS A 265 5.00 2.27 20.51
C LYS A 265 6.08 1.99 19.47
N GLY A 266 6.14 2.80 18.40
CA GLY A 266 7.10 2.60 17.32
C GLY A 266 6.72 3.29 16.02
N PHE A 267 6.82 2.55 14.91
CA PHE A 267 6.58 3.06 13.58
C PHE A 267 5.21 2.59 13.05
N ILE A 268 4.26 3.52 12.88
CA ILE A 268 3.00 3.22 12.19
C ILE A 268 3.20 3.37 10.68
N HIS A 269 3.14 2.26 9.97
CA HIS A 269 3.29 2.20 8.52
C HIS A 269 1.96 1.90 7.81
N ALA A 270 0.88 1.72 8.55
CA ALA A 270 -0.46 1.54 8.01
C ALA A 270 -0.88 2.75 7.16
N LYS A 271 -1.48 2.49 5.98
CA LYS A 271 -2.10 3.48 5.12
C LYS A 271 -3.57 3.14 5.02
N GLN A 272 -4.35 3.75 5.90
CA GLN A 272 -5.78 3.53 5.97
C GLN A 272 -6.53 4.83 6.24
N VAL A 273 -7.71 4.93 5.66
CA VAL A 273 -8.65 6.03 5.85
C VAL A 273 -10.01 5.43 6.17
N LEU A 274 -10.65 5.91 7.22
CA LEU A 274 -12.02 5.53 7.57
C LEU A 274 -12.87 6.80 7.71
N CYS A 275 -14.04 6.81 7.07
CA CYS A 275 -14.96 7.94 7.07
C CYS A 275 -16.38 7.48 7.39
N ASP A 276 -16.99 8.08 8.43
CA ASP A 276 -18.41 8.01 8.80
C ASP A 276 -18.98 6.57 8.90
N ASP A 277 -18.20 5.57 9.29
CA ASP A 277 -18.57 4.14 9.31
C ASP A 277 -19.06 3.58 7.96
N ASN A 278 -18.95 4.35 6.89
CA ASN A 278 -19.54 4.02 5.60
C ASN A 278 -18.53 3.69 4.51
N ILE A 279 -17.36 4.33 4.54
CA ILE A 279 -16.37 4.23 3.47
C ILE A 279 -14.96 4.18 4.06
N ALA A 280 -14.14 3.29 3.52
CA ALA A 280 -12.75 3.20 3.91
C ALA A 280 -11.83 2.89 2.74
N VAL A 281 -10.55 3.22 2.90
CA VAL A 281 -9.46 2.79 2.01
C VAL A 281 -8.37 2.15 2.84
N VAL A 282 -7.85 1.02 2.36
CA VAL A 282 -6.61 0.39 2.82
C VAL A 282 -5.72 0.13 1.62
N GLY A 283 -4.43 0.38 1.73
CA GLY A 283 -3.53 0.13 0.61
C GLY A 283 -2.08 0.49 0.86
N THR A 284 -1.41 0.86 -0.22
CA THR A 284 0.01 1.19 -0.23
C THR A 284 0.27 2.70 -0.25
N ILE A 285 -0.77 3.51 -0.45
CA ILE A 285 -0.73 4.93 -0.78
C ILE A 285 -0.52 5.78 0.48
N ASN A 286 0.64 6.38 0.62
CA ASN A 286 0.92 7.36 1.67
C ASN A 286 0.29 8.72 1.35
N PHE A 287 0.10 9.55 2.38
CA PHE A 287 -0.23 10.97 2.22
C PHE A 287 1.06 11.78 1.93
N ASP A 288 1.76 11.42 0.84
CA ASP A 288 2.94 12.12 0.38
C ASP A 288 3.00 12.26 -1.16
N TYR A 289 3.79 13.24 -1.64
CA TYR A 289 3.93 13.53 -3.07
C TYR A 289 4.40 12.34 -3.91
N ARG A 290 5.28 11.48 -3.36
CA ARG A 290 5.79 10.33 -4.12
C ARG A 290 4.69 9.33 -4.39
N SER A 291 3.91 8.99 -3.37
CA SER A 291 2.79 8.07 -3.51
C SER A 291 1.70 8.62 -4.43
N LEU A 292 1.39 9.91 -4.31
CA LEU A 292 0.26 10.52 -5.04
C LEU A 292 0.56 10.90 -6.48
N LEU A 293 1.85 11.07 -6.87
CA LEU A 293 2.21 11.60 -8.19
C LEU A 293 3.22 10.78 -8.99
N HIS A 294 4.02 9.95 -8.32
CA HIS A 294 5.18 9.32 -8.97
C HIS A 294 5.21 7.81 -8.91
N HIS A 295 4.67 7.20 -7.85
CA HIS A 295 4.73 5.77 -7.67
C HIS A 295 3.53 5.08 -8.32
N PHE A 296 3.75 3.83 -8.75
CA PHE A 296 2.63 2.92 -8.95
C PHE A 296 2.17 2.42 -7.58
N GLU A 297 0.93 2.70 -7.26
CA GLU A 297 0.31 2.40 -5.98
C GLU A 297 -0.96 1.58 -6.18
N CYS A 298 -1.49 1.02 -5.10
CA CYS A 298 -2.82 0.41 -5.11
C CYS A 298 -3.53 0.63 -3.78
N GLY A 299 -4.85 0.70 -3.87
CA GLY A 299 -5.75 0.79 -2.73
C GLY A 299 -6.97 -0.08 -2.93
N VAL A 300 -7.69 -0.31 -1.85
CA VAL A 300 -9.00 -0.97 -1.84
C VAL A 300 -9.99 -0.01 -1.22
N LEU A 301 -10.90 0.48 -2.05
CA LEU A 301 -12.05 1.25 -1.60
C LEU A 301 -13.15 0.28 -1.13
N MET A 302 -13.63 0.46 0.08
CA MET A 302 -14.66 -0.34 0.71
C MET A 302 -15.83 0.57 1.10
N TYR A 303 -17.02 0.21 0.69
CA TYR A 303 -18.24 0.97 0.99
C TYR A 303 -19.28 0.08 1.66
N LYS A 304 -19.68 0.44 2.88
CA LYS A 304 -20.68 -0.26 3.71
C LYS A 304 -20.40 -1.77 3.89
N THR A 305 -19.12 -2.13 3.97
CA THR A 305 -18.69 -3.50 4.24
C THR A 305 -18.59 -3.79 5.73
N ASP A 306 -18.77 -5.05 6.14
CA ASP A 306 -18.72 -5.43 7.56
C ASP A 306 -17.35 -5.20 8.20
N CYS A 307 -16.26 -5.24 7.42
CA CYS A 307 -14.91 -5.01 7.92
C CYS A 307 -14.65 -3.58 8.42
N LEU A 308 -15.50 -2.60 8.07
CA LEU A 308 -15.39 -1.23 8.57
C LEU A 308 -15.51 -1.16 10.10
N LYS A 309 -16.30 -2.07 10.71
CA LYS A 309 -16.41 -2.17 12.17
C LYS A 309 -15.08 -2.54 12.83
N SER A 310 -14.36 -3.50 12.25
CA SER A 310 -13.04 -3.89 12.77
C SER A 310 -11.98 -2.82 12.52
N MET A 311 -12.07 -2.08 11.41
CA MET A 311 -11.20 -0.93 11.17
C MET A 311 -11.44 0.19 12.18
N LYS A 312 -12.70 0.47 12.53
CA LYS A 312 -13.02 1.45 13.57
C LYS A 312 -12.44 1.06 14.92
N ALA A 313 -12.63 -0.19 15.32
CA ALA A 313 -12.05 -0.72 16.55
C ALA A 313 -10.51 -0.65 16.58
N ASP A 314 -9.85 -0.91 15.42
CA ASP A 314 -8.39 -0.73 15.29
C ASP A 314 -7.99 0.75 15.47
N PHE A 315 -8.70 1.70 14.89
CA PHE A 315 -8.44 3.13 15.11
C PHE A 315 -8.66 3.56 16.55
N GLU A 316 -9.77 3.12 17.17
CA GLU A 316 -10.07 3.42 18.59
C GLU A 316 -8.97 2.88 19.51
N HIS A 317 -8.51 1.66 19.27
CA HIS A 317 -7.37 1.09 19.98
C HIS A 317 -6.09 1.89 19.71
N LEU A 318 -5.80 2.26 18.46
CA LEU A 318 -4.62 3.05 18.11
C LEU A 318 -4.59 4.39 18.85
N PHE A 319 -5.71 5.08 18.99
CA PHE A 319 -5.76 6.34 19.76
C PHE A 319 -5.32 6.17 21.22
N THR A 320 -5.54 5.00 21.83
CA THR A 320 -5.02 4.72 23.20
C THR A 320 -3.51 4.57 23.26
N LEU A 321 -2.85 4.37 22.09
CA LEU A 321 -1.41 4.15 21.95
C LEU A 321 -0.70 5.38 21.33
N THR A 322 -1.34 6.54 21.36
CA THR A 322 -0.81 7.77 20.77
C THR A 322 -0.70 8.90 21.77
N ILE A 323 0.11 9.91 21.42
CA ILE A 323 0.13 11.22 22.08
C ILE A 323 -0.52 12.27 21.20
N ASP A 324 -1.31 13.14 21.79
CA ASP A 324 -1.91 14.30 21.09
C ASP A 324 -0.84 15.38 20.89
N MET A 325 -0.68 15.81 19.64
CA MET A 325 0.28 16.83 19.24
C MET A 325 -0.28 18.26 19.36
N LYS A 326 -1.39 18.46 20.08
CA LYS A 326 -2.03 19.78 20.26
C LYS A 326 -1.05 20.85 20.70
N ASN A 327 -0.22 20.58 21.68
CA ASN A 327 0.75 21.52 22.24
C ASN A 327 2.13 21.49 21.55
N TYR A 328 2.32 20.64 20.53
CA TYR A 328 3.59 20.59 19.81
C TYR A 328 3.83 21.89 19.04
N SER A 329 4.95 22.57 19.33
CA SER A 329 5.46 23.69 18.54
C SER A 329 6.75 23.29 17.84
N GLN A 330 6.80 23.54 16.55
CA GLN A 330 7.99 23.24 15.75
C GLN A 330 9.12 24.22 16.08
N ASN A 331 10.35 23.71 16.24
CA ASN A 331 11.51 24.56 16.38
C ASN A 331 11.67 25.48 15.15
N PRO A 332 11.84 26.81 15.34
CA PRO A 332 11.96 27.77 14.24
C PRO A 332 13.02 27.41 13.18
N PHE A 333 14.15 26.84 13.60
CA PHE A 333 15.22 26.40 12.68
C PHE A 333 14.79 25.29 11.71
N MET A 334 13.81 24.47 12.06
CA MET A 334 13.28 23.41 11.19
C MET A 334 12.24 23.93 10.18
N ARG A 335 11.87 25.23 10.24
CA ARG A 335 10.97 25.86 9.26
C ARG A 335 11.70 26.36 8.01
N LEU A 336 13.00 26.51 8.06
CA LEU A 336 13.84 27.04 6.98
C LEU A 336 14.42 25.93 6.07
N MET A 337 14.22 24.68 6.39
CA MET A 337 14.50 23.51 5.55
C MET A 337 13.24 23.09 4.77
#